data_38b6b675cefcc7f21e00c333d378ad5a
#
_entry.id   38b6b675cefcc7f21e00c333d378ad5a
#
_cell.length_a   1.000
_cell.length_b   1.000
_cell.length_c   1.000
_cell.angle_alpha   90.00
_cell.angle_beta   90.00
_cell.angle_gamma   90.00
#
_symmetry.space_group_name_H-M   'P 1'
#
loop_
_entity.id
_entity.type
_entity.pdbx_description
1 polymer ?
#
loop_
_entity_poly.entity_id
_entity_poly.type
_entity_poly.pdbx_seq_one_letter_code
_entity_poly.pdbx_strand_id
1 'polypeptide(L)'
;MKKNKILIPLLVFVAFIGGAAWSYLVIKQLGHETILTSGSGGNYTINENSISAAVDKVYDATVVVASYKGETLVSTGTGFVYKTEGSTSYIMTNNHVVSGGGSAKVIFSDGTSADTKILGGDTYADIAVLTVSTSSIKQVATLGNTENMKLGDTVFAVGAPLGDTYSGTVTKGILSGKDRLVEVSLNGTTSDYYMKVLQTDTALNPGN
;
A
#
# COMPACT_ATOMS: atom_id res chain seq x y z
N MET A 1 -10.51 -50.99 53.28
CA MET A 1 -9.92 -50.74 51.94
C MET A 1 -10.97 -50.21 50.95
N LYS A 2 -11.53 -48.99 51.13
CA LYS A 2 -12.56 -48.43 50.21
C LYS A 2 -12.32 -46.97 49.80
N LYS A 3 -11.17 -46.34 50.12
CA LYS A 3 -10.94 -44.92 49.90
C LYS A 3 -10.21 -44.55 48.56
N ASN A 4 -9.65 -45.50 47.81
CA ASN A 4 -8.83 -45.21 46.63
C ASN A 4 -9.56 -45.31 45.29
N LYS A 5 -10.81 -45.77 45.24
CA LYS A 5 -11.52 -45.99 43.97
C LYS A 5 -12.09 -44.71 43.33
N ILE A 6 -12.25 -43.63 44.11
CA ILE A 6 -12.80 -42.37 43.62
C ILE A 6 -11.69 -41.35 43.25
N LEU A 7 -10.50 -41.49 43.84
CA LEU A 7 -9.40 -40.57 43.67
C LEU A 7 -8.76 -40.63 42.26
N ILE A 8 -8.64 -41.82 41.69
CA ILE A 8 -8.05 -42.04 40.36
C ILE A 8 -8.88 -41.40 39.22
N PRO A 9 -10.21 -41.66 39.11
CA PRO A 9 -11.02 -41.01 38.09
C PRO A 9 -11.09 -39.51 38.25
N LEU A 10 -11.06 -38.98 39.50
CA LEU A 10 -11.03 -37.53 39.76
C LEU A 10 -9.71 -36.90 39.30
N LEU A 11 -8.56 -37.53 39.53
CA LEU A 11 -7.25 -37.07 39.07
C LEU A 11 -7.13 -37.06 37.54
N VAL A 12 -7.67 -38.08 36.87
CA VAL A 12 -7.70 -38.18 35.40
C VAL A 12 -8.59 -37.08 34.82
N PHE A 13 -9.74 -36.80 35.45
CA PHE A 13 -10.65 -35.74 35.01
C PHE A 13 -10.06 -34.35 35.18
N VAL A 14 -9.38 -34.08 36.29
CA VAL A 14 -8.66 -32.83 36.51
C VAL A 14 -7.50 -32.63 35.52
N ALA A 15 -6.75 -33.69 35.22
CA ALA A 15 -5.68 -33.66 34.21
C ALA A 15 -6.22 -33.41 32.81
N PHE A 16 -7.39 -33.98 32.46
CA PHE A 16 -8.03 -33.75 31.16
C PHE A 16 -8.54 -32.29 31.00
N ILE A 17 -9.18 -31.76 32.05
CA ILE A 17 -9.64 -30.37 32.06
C ILE A 17 -8.43 -29.38 32.03
N GLY A 18 -7.36 -29.66 32.79
CA GLY A 18 -6.13 -28.88 32.77
C GLY A 18 -5.44 -28.90 31.41
N GLY A 19 -5.39 -30.07 30.76
CA GLY A 19 -4.86 -30.22 29.41
C GLY A 19 -5.66 -29.45 28.35
N ALA A 20 -6.98 -29.52 28.41
CA ALA A 20 -7.87 -28.78 27.50
C ALA A 20 -7.77 -27.27 27.70
N ALA A 21 -7.73 -26.80 28.96
CA ALA A 21 -7.55 -25.39 29.28
C ALA A 21 -6.17 -24.86 28.84
N TRP A 22 -5.12 -25.68 29.02
CA TRP A 22 -3.77 -25.33 28.55
C TRP A 22 -3.71 -25.26 27.02
N SER A 23 -4.29 -26.25 26.32
CA SER A 23 -4.37 -26.24 24.86
C SER A 23 -5.13 -25.02 24.33
N TYR A 24 -6.24 -24.66 24.98
CA TYR A 24 -7.02 -23.47 24.62
C TYR A 24 -6.21 -22.16 24.80
N LEU A 25 -5.47 -22.05 25.92
CA LEU A 25 -4.61 -20.89 26.18
C LEU A 25 -3.46 -20.80 25.18
N VAL A 26 -2.83 -21.93 24.84
CA VAL A 26 -1.75 -21.98 23.84
C VAL A 26 -2.27 -21.59 22.45
N ILE A 27 -3.43 -22.11 22.03
CA ILE A 27 -4.06 -21.75 20.76
C ILE A 27 -4.44 -20.26 20.74
N LYS A 28 -4.96 -19.72 21.84
CA LYS A 28 -5.30 -18.29 21.94
C LYS A 28 -4.08 -17.39 21.94
N GLN A 29 -2.95 -17.85 22.45
CA GLN A 29 -1.70 -17.07 22.53
C GLN A 29 -0.88 -17.12 21.22
N LEU A 30 -1.03 -18.21 20.43
CA LEU A 30 -0.37 -18.36 19.13
C LEU A 30 -1.01 -17.52 18.01
N GLY A 31 -2.17 -16.86 18.26
CA GLY A 31 -2.87 -16.09 17.24
C GLY A 31 -3.21 -16.94 16.01
N HIS A 32 -4.19 -16.55 15.24
CA HIS A 32 -4.60 -17.28 14.03
C HIS A 32 -3.49 -17.27 12.94
N GLU A 33 -2.48 -18.10 13.10
CA GLU A 33 -1.56 -18.43 12.01
C GLU A 33 -2.07 -19.68 11.30
N THR A 34 -2.54 -19.53 10.08
CA THR A 34 -2.90 -20.67 9.23
C THR A 34 -1.61 -21.29 8.72
N ILE A 35 -1.17 -22.38 9.33
CA ILE A 35 -0.01 -23.16 8.87
C ILE A 35 -0.49 -24.06 7.74
N LEU A 36 -0.10 -23.76 6.51
CA LEU A 36 -0.24 -24.67 5.38
C LEU A 36 0.99 -25.58 5.36
N THR A 37 0.88 -26.80 5.92
CA THR A 37 1.91 -27.82 5.79
C THR A 37 1.80 -28.49 4.41
N SER A 38 2.65 -28.09 3.48
CA SER A 38 2.92 -28.85 2.27
C SER A 38 4.11 -29.77 2.52
N GLY A 39 4.00 -31.03 2.12
CA GLY A 39 5.00 -32.05 2.39
C GLY A 39 6.41 -31.66 1.95
N SER A 40 7.38 -31.94 2.81
CA SER A 40 8.83 -31.92 2.57
C SER A 40 9.42 -30.58 2.08
N GLY A 41 9.39 -29.54 2.93
CA GLY A 41 10.14 -28.30 2.69
C GLY A 41 9.52 -27.13 3.44
N GLY A 42 10.23 -26.57 4.38
CA GLY A 42 10.01 -25.28 5.09
C GLY A 42 8.56 -24.85 5.40
N ASN A 43 8.33 -24.48 6.63
CA ASN A 43 7.08 -23.82 7.03
C ASN A 43 7.02 -22.42 6.40
N TYR A 44 6.05 -22.18 5.52
CA TYR A 44 5.74 -20.86 5.02
C TYR A 44 4.56 -20.30 5.81
N THR A 45 4.78 -19.23 6.55
CA THR A 45 3.71 -18.50 7.23
C THR A 45 3.26 -17.35 6.31
N ILE A 46 2.05 -17.43 5.79
CA ILE A 46 1.42 -16.28 5.11
C ILE A 46 0.70 -15.47 6.19
N ASN A 47 1.27 -14.34 6.57
CA ASN A 47 0.63 -13.42 7.51
C ASN A 47 -0.24 -12.42 6.73
N GLU A 48 -1.52 -12.75 6.53
CA GLU A 48 -2.45 -11.86 5.83
C GLU A 48 -2.67 -10.53 6.56
N ASN A 49 -2.53 -10.51 7.88
CA ASN A 49 -2.64 -9.28 8.68
C ASN A 49 -1.51 -8.28 8.37
N SER A 50 -0.40 -8.72 7.78
CA SER A 50 0.73 -7.84 7.45
C SER A 50 0.44 -6.91 6.27
N ILE A 51 -0.39 -7.33 5.31
CA ILE A 51 -0.73 -6.52 4.13
C ILE A 51 -1.73 -5.44 4.49
N SER A 52 -2.84 -5.77 5.18
CA SER A 52 -3.78 -4.75 5.64
C SER A 52 -3.11 -3.73 6.56
N ALA A 53 -2.27 -4.17 7.51
CA ALA A 53 -1.51 -3.26 8.36
C ALA A 53 -0.48 -2.40 7.58
N ALA A 54 0.03 -2.88 6.45
CA ALA A 54 0.89 -2.09 5.58
C ALA A 54 0.08 -1.10 4.73
N VAL A 55 -1.10 -1.50 4.25
CA VAL A 55 -2.05 -0.62 3.56
C VAL A 55 -2.49 0.52 4.49
N ASP A 56 -2.85 0.23 5.73
CA ASP A 56 -3.25 1.24 6.72
C ASP A 56 -2.19 2.33 6.93
N LYS A 57 -0.91 2.01 6.73
CA LYS A 57 0.19 2.98 6.84
C LYS A 57 0.30 3.97 5.67
N VAL A 58 -0.38 3.73 4.56
CA VAL A 58 -0.27 4.57 3.38
C VAL A 58 -1.63 5.01 2.83
N TYR A 59 -2.73 4.41 3.29
CA TYR A 59 -4.06 4.63 2.76
C TYR A 59 -4.47 6.11 2.83
N ASP A 60 -4.38 6.72 4.00
CA ASP A 60 -4.74 8.13 4.21
C ASP A 60 -3.65 9.11 3.72
N ALA A 61 -2.47 8.60 3.34
CA ALA A 61 -1.46 9.39 2.64
C ALA A 61 -1.70 9.44 1.13
N THR A 62 -2.49 8.50 0.59
CA THR A 62 -2.83 8.43 -0.84
C THR A 62 -4.00 9.35 -1.15
N VAL A 63 -3.90 10.10 -2.24
CA VAL A 63 -4.89 11.09 -2.66
C VAL A 63 -5.19 10.95 -4.15
N VAL A 64 -6.40 11.34 -4.57
CA VAL A 64 -6.70 11.57 -5.98
C VAL A 64 -6.20 12.97 -6.34
N VAL A 65 -5.50 13.10 -7.44
CA VAL A 65 -5.11 14.38 -8.03
C VAL A 65 -5.99 14.66 -9.23
N ALA A 66 -6.75 15.74 -9.19
CA ALA A 66 -7.61 16.21 -10.28
C ALA A 66 -7.04 17.50 -10.86
N SER A 67 -6.77 17.50 -12.16
CA SER A 67 -6.17 18.62 -12.90
C SER A 67 -7.24 19.34 -13.75
N TYR A 68 -7.23 20.65 -13.73
CA TYR A 68 -8.26 21.48 -14.38
C TYR A 68 -7.65 22.51 -15.32
N LYS A 69 -8.35 22.77 -16.41
CA LYS A 69 -8.13 23.92 -17.31
C LYS A 69 -9.34 24.86 -17.21
N GLY A 70 -9.19 25.93 -16.43
CA GLY A 70 -10.35 26.68 -15.95
C GLY A 70 -11.20 25.82 -15.02
N GLU A 71 -12.49 25.64 -15.35
CA GLU A 71 -13.41 24.77 -14.60
C GLU A 71 -13.53 23.36 -15.17
N THR A 72 -12.87 23.08 -16.29
CA THR A 72 -12.95 21.78 -16.96
C THR A 72 -11.91 20.82 -16.40
N LEU A 73 -12.35 19.67 -15.88
CA LEU A 73 -11.48 18.55 -15.50
C LEU A 73 -10.82 17.98 -16.77
N VAL A 74 -9.49 17.94 -16.78
CA VAL A 74 -8.72 17.46 -17.95
C VAL A 74 -7.97 16.16 -17.68
N SER A 75 -7.64 15.89 -16.41
CA SER A 75 -6.94 14.67 -16.03
C SER A 75 -7.20 14.32 -14.56
N THR A 76 -7.16 13.03 -14.26
CA THR A 76 -7.12 12.51 -12.88
C THR A 76 -6.02 11.47 -12.75
N GLY A 77 -5.46 11.35 -11.56
CA GLY A 77 -4.46 10.33 -11.24
C GLY A 77 -4.29 10.21 -9.74
N THR A 78 -3.37 9.36 -9.34
CA THR A 78 -3.02 9.14 -7.93
C THR A 78 -1.83 10.01 -7.55
N GLY A 79 -1.84 10.50 -6.30
CA GLY A 79 -0.70 11.11 -5.64
C GLY A 79 -0.58 10.61 -4.21
N PHE A 80 0.50 10.95 -3.55
CA PHE A 80 0.67 10.63 -2.13
C PHE A 80 1.44 11.72 -1.40
N VAL A 81 1.07 11.93 -0.14
CA VAL A 81 1.77 12.86 0.76
C VAL A 81 3.05 12.21 1.23
N TYR A 82 4.20 12.77 0.90
CA TYR A 82 5.50 12.22 1.26
C TYR A 82 6.31 13.05 2.27
N LYS A 83 5.88 14.30 2.51
CA LYS A 83 6.57 15.20 3.43
C LYS A 83 5.61 16.23 4.00
N THR A 84 5.85 16.64 5.24
CA THR A 84 5.21 17.81 5.86
C THR A 84 6.28 18.69 6.48
N GLU A 85 6.17 20.01 6.29
CA GLU A 85 7.10 20.98 6.81
C GLU A 85 6.34 22.26 7.22
N GLY A 86 6.27 22.52 8.51
CA GLY A 86 5.47 23.60 9.07
C GLY A 86 3.99 23.48 8.69
N SER A 87 3.44 24.50 8.05
CA SER A 87 2.04 24.52 7.59
C SER A 87 1.82 23.95 6.19
N THR A 88 2.87 23.44 5.54
CA THR A 88 2.85 22.96 4.15
C THR A 88 3.14 21.48 4.08
N SER A 89 2.33 20.75 3.33
CA SER A 89 2.57 19.36 2.98
C SER A 89 2.80 19.21 1.48
N TYR A 90 3.62 18.21 1.15
CA TYR A 90 4.10 17.96 -0.20
C TYR A 90 3.53 16.66 -0.71
N ILE A 91 2.95 16.70 -1.90
CA ILE A 91 2.33 15.57 -2.58
C ILE A 91 3.13 15.28 -3.84
N MET A 92 3.47 14.03 -4.06
CA MET A 92 4.08 13.54 -5.29
C MET A 92 3.01 12.88 -6.15
N THR A 93 3.04 13.16 -7.44
CA THR A 93 2.17 12.57 -8.47
C THR A 93 2.94 12.48 -9.80
N ASN A 94 2.33 11.93 -10.83
CA ASN A 94 2.92 11.92 -12.17
C ASN A 94 2.79 13.30 -12.84
N ASN A 95 3.82 13.69 -13.58
CA ASN A 95 3.84 14.96 -14.30
C ASN A 95 2.74 15.04 -15.37
N HIS A 96 2.48 13.94 -16.09
CA HIS A 96 1.44 13.94 -17.12
C HIS A 96 0.02 14.18 -16.54
N VAL A 97 -0.22 13.91 -15.25
CA VAL A 97 -1.50 14.20 -14.59
C VAL A 97 -1.75 15.70 -14.48
N VAL A 98 -0.71 16.51 -14.28
CA VAL A 98 -0.85 17.95 -14.01
C VAL A 98 -0.39 18.85 -15.15
N SER A 99 0.42 18.34 -16.09
CA SER A 99 1.04 19.14 -17.16
C SER A 99 0.05 19.72 -18.17
N GLY A 100 -1.14 19.11 -18.34
CA GLY A 100 -2.18 19.59 -19.27
C GLY A 100 -3.14 20.60 -18.69
N GLY A 101 -3.07 20.85 -17.37
CA GLY A 101 -3.96 21.75 -16.64
C GLY A 101 -3.31 23.08 -16.28
N GLY A 102 -4.09 23.98 -15.69
CA GLY A 102 -3.63 25.26 -15.12
C GLY A 102 -3.72 25.27 -13.59
N SER A 103 -4.52 24.39 -13.02
CA SER A 103 -4.68 24.20 -11.57
C SER A 103 -4.93 22.74 -11.24
N ALA A 104 -4.68 22.38 -9.99
CA ALA A 104 -4.96 21.03 -9.49
C ALA A 104 -5.62 21.08 -8.10
N LYS A 105 -6.46 20.11 -7.84
CA LYS A 105 -7.05 19.83 -6.52
C LYS A 105 -6.68 18.40 -6.10
N VAL A 106 -6.65 18.17 -4.81
CA VAL A 106 -6.55 16.83 -4.26
C VAL A 106 -7.84 16.46 -3.54
N ILE A 107 -8.21 15.18 -3.64
CA ILE A 107 -9.34 14.59 -2.93
C ILE A 107 -8.75 13.55 -2.00
N PHE A 108 -9.06 13.66 -0.72
CA PHE A 108 -8.56 12.79 0.34
C PHE A 108 -9.44 11.54 0.50
N SER A 109 -8.96 10.57 1.26
CA SER A 109 -9.65 9.30 1.55
C SER A 109 -11.05 9.47 2.18
N ASP A 110 -11.31 10.60 2.85
CA ASP A 110 -12.61 10.93 3.44
C ASP A 110 -13.55 11.69 2.50
N GLY A 111 -13.16 11.89 1.23
CA GLY A 111 -13.92 12.62 0.24
C GLY A 111 -13.78 14.15 0.33
N THR A 112 -13.09 14.68 1.31
CA THR A 112 -12.78 16.11 1.36
C THR A 112 -11.78 16.50 0.29
N SER A 113 -11.80 17.76 -0.15
CA SER A 113 -10.88 18.24 -1.19
C SER A 113 -10.18 19.53 -0.78
N ALA A 114 -9.00 19.75 -1.35
CA ALA A 114 -8.24 20.98 -1.16
C ALA A 114 -7.60 21.45 -2.48
N ASP A 115 -7.52 22.77 -2.63
CA ASP A 115 -6.74 23.37 -3.71
C ASP A 115 -5.25 23.16 -3.45
N THR A 116 -4.50 22.91 -4.52
CA THR A 116 -3.06 22.71 -4.45
C THR A 116 -2.31 23.75 -5.29
N LYS A 117 -1.03 23.95 -4.95
CA LYS A 117 -0.10 24.69 -5.79
C LYS A 117 0.86 23.69 -6.42
N ILE A 118 0.95 23.71 -7.75
CA ILE A 118 1.96 22.94 -8.49
C ILE A 118 3.30 23.64 -8.29
N LEU A 119 4.27 22.96 -7.67
CA LEU A 119 5.62 23.49 -7.49
C LEU A 119 6.47 23.33 -8.73
N GLY A 120 6.32 22.20 -9.42
CA GLY A 120 7.04 21.86 -10.62
C GLY A 120 6.90 20.39 -10.96
N GLY A 121 7.43 20.01 -12.11
CA GLY A 121 7.45 18.65 -12.58
C GLY A 121 8.62 18.39 -13.52
N ASP A 122 8.96 17.12 -13.66
CA ASP A 122 9.97 16.61 -14.58
C ASP A 122 9.26 15.67 -15.57
N THR A 123 9.30 16.03 -16.84
CA THR A 123 8.67 15.26 -17.92
C THR A 123 9.39 13.94 -18.18
N TYR A 124 10.70 13.91 -17.98
CA TYR A 124 11.50 12.68 -18.22
C TYR A 124 11.32 11.65 -17.11
N ALA A 125 11.28 12.10 -15.84
CA ALA A 125 10.99 11.22 -14.71
C ALA A 125 9.48 10.97 -14.55
N ASP A 126 8.64 11.70 -15.23
CA ASP A 126 7.19 11.77 -15.06
C ASP A 126 6.77 11.95 -13.59
N ILE A 127 7.45 12.89 -12.91
CA ILE A 127 7.18 13.22 -11.51
C ILE A 127 6.81 14.70 -11.41
N ALA A 128 5.78 14.99 -10.62
CA ALA A 128 5.42 16.35 -10.23
C ALA A 128 5.23 16.45 -8.71
N VAL A 129 5.47 17.66 -8.18
CA VAL A 129 5.28 17.97 -6.77
C VAL A 129 4.23 19.07 -6.62
N LEU A 130 3.26 18.80 -5.77
CA LEU A 130 2.21 19.74 -5.37
C LEU A 130 2.36 20.08 -3.88
N THR A 131 1.82 21.23 -3.49
CA THR A 131 1.70 21.59 -2.07
C THR A 131 0.26 21.84 -1.68
N VAL A 132 -0.04 21.53 -0.42
CA VAL A 132 -1.34 21.71 0.21
C VAL A 132 -1.15 22.14 1.68
N SER A 133 -2.18 22.68 2.32
CA SER A 133 -2.14 22.98 3.75
C SER A 133 -2.01 21.69 4.58
N THR A 134 -1.13 21.70 5.57
CA THR A 134 -0.95 20.56 6.51
C THR A 134 -2.21 20.24 7.31
N SER A 135 -3.11 21.22 7.54
CA SER A 135 -4.35 21.02 8.28
C SER A 135 -5.29 19.97 7.66
N SER A 136 -5.12 19.69 6.35
CA SER A 136 -5.91 18.70 5.62
C SER A 136 -5.29 17.29 5.62
N ILE A 137 -4.09 17.12 6.18
CA ILE A 137 -3.32 15.89 6.08
C ILE A 137 -3.54 15.00 7.31
N LYS A 138 -3.93 13.75 7.07
CA LYS A 138 -4.10 12.72 8.11
C LYS A 138 -2.85 11.87 8.27
N GLN A 139 -2.14 11.61 7.17
CA GLN A 139 -1.02 10.68 7.14
C GLN A 139 0.04 11.13 6.12
N VAL A 140 1.29 10.77 6.39
CA VAL A 140 2.44 10.98 5.50
C VAL A 140 3.08 9.62 5.22
N ALA A 141 3.25 9.27 3.96
CA ALA A 141 3.91 8.03 3.56
C ALA A 141 5.41 8.11 3.83
N THR A 142 5.97 7.02 4.34
CA THR A 142 7.41 6.89 4.51
C THR A 142 8.04 6.38 3.21
N LEU A 143 9.01 7.11 2.67
CA LEU A 143 9.75 6.67 1.50
C LEU A 143 10.64 5.48 1.85
N GLY A 144 10.53 4.42 1.05
CA GLY A 144 11.33 3.20 1.21
C GLY A 144 12.67 3.27 0.48
N ASN A 145 13.48 2.22 0.65
CA ASN A 145 14.71 2.01 -0.10
C ASN A 145 14.59 0.72 -0.93
N THR A 146 14.63 0.87 -2.26
CA THR A 146 14.51 -0.24 -3.21
C THR A 146 15.74 -1.15 -3.24
N GLU A 147 16.90 -0.73 -2.72
CA GLU A 147 18.11 -1.55 -2.66
C GLU A 147 17.91 -2.84 -1.86
N ASN A 148 17.11 -2.75 -0.79
CA ASN A 148 16.84 -3.88 0.10
C ASN A 148 15.77 -4.85 -0.44
N MET A 149 15.06 -4.49 -1.50
CA MET A 149 14.02 -5.33 -2.09
C MET A 149 14.61 -6.48 -2.90
N LYS A 150 13.96 -7.63 -2.85
CA LYS A 150 14.32 -8.86 -3.56
C LYS A 150 13.22 -9.26 -4.53
N LEU A 151 13.60 -9.93 -5.62
CA LEU A 151 12.62 -10.54 -6.53
C LEU A 151 11.76 -11.55 -5.77
N GLY A 152 10.46 -11.47 -5.98
CA GLY A 152 9.47 -12.28 -5.27
C GLY A 152 8.93 -11.64 -3.98
N ASP A 153 9.50 -10.52 -3.51
CA ASP A 153 8.93 -9.78 -2.39
C ASP A 153 7.50 -9.34 -2.73
N THR A 154 6.60 -9.51 -1.78
CA THR A 154 5.21 -9.05 -1.92
C THR A 154 5.19 -7.52 -1.99
N VAL A 155 4.51 -6.99 -3.00
CA VAL A 155 4.23 -5.57 -3.16
C VAL A 155 2.74 -5.34 -3.32
N PHE A 156 2.27 -4.15 -2.99
CA PHE A 156 0.91 -3.73 -3.24
C PHE A 156 0.90 -2.30 -3.78
N ALA A 157 -0.14 -1.97 -4.52
CA ALA A 157 -0.42 -0.62 -4.96
C ALA A 157 -1.70 -0.11 -4.30
N VAL A 158 -1.70 1.16 -3.93
CA VAL A 158 -2.88 1.88 -3.47
C VAL A 158 -3.06 3.07 -4.40
N GLY A 159 -4.24 3.22 -4.98
CA GLY A 159 -4.47 4.28 -5.95
C GLY A 159 -5.96 4.54 -6.20
N ALA A 160 -6.23 5.32 -7.22
CA ALA A 160 -7.57 5.71 -7.64
C ALA A 160 -7.75 5.45 -9.15
N PRO A 161 -7.79 4.18 -9.57
CA PRO A 161 -7.99 3.84 -10.98
C PRO A 161 -9.32 4.41 -11.45
N LEU A 162 -9.32 5.02 -12.65
CA LEU A 162 -10.52 5.61 -13.26
C LEU A 162 -11.18 6.75 -12.46
N GLY A 163 -10.44 7.40 -11.55
CA GLY A 163 -10.89 8.59 -10.81
C GLY A 163 -11.35 8.32 -9.38
N ASP A 164 -12.08 9.26 -8.80
CA ASP A 164 -12.48 9.31 -7.40
C ASP A 164 -13.40 8.15 -6.96
N THR A 165 -14.24 7.65 -7.87
CA THR A 165 -15.17 6.52 -7.60
C THR A 165 -14.42 5.27 -7.10
N TYR A 166 -13.20 5.04 -7.55
CA TYR A 166 -12.36 3.90 -7.17
C TYR A 166 -11.17 4.30 -6.30
N SER A 167 -11.25 5.46 -5.66
CA SER A 167 -10.23 5.91 -4.71
C SER A 167 -10.00 4.88 -3.61
N GLY A 168 -8.73 4.65 -3.27
CA GLY A 168 -8.34 3.67 -2.27
C GLY A 168 -8.36 2.21 -2.76
N THR A 169 -8.45 1.97 -4.07
CA THR A 169 -8.28 0.61 -4.62
C THR A 169 -6.91 0.05 -4.28
N VAL A 170 -6.90 -1.16 -3.72
CA VAL A 170 -5.68 -1.88 -3.37
C VAL A 170 -5.53 -3.10 -4.28
N THR A 171 -4.36 -3.23 -4.89
CA THR A 171 -3.98 -4.42 -5.67
C THR A 171 -2.67 -4.99 -5.13
N LYS A 172 -2.47 -6.30 -5.25
CA LYS A 172 -1.32 -7.03 -4.71
C LYS A 172 -0.64 -7.84 -5.79
N GLY A 173 0.67 -7.92 -5.70
CA GLY A 173 1.52 -8.74 -6.56
C GLY A 173 2.90 -8.94 -5.94
N ILE A 174 3.89 -9.20 -6.78
CA ILE A 174 5.29 -9.35 -6.39
C ILE A 174 6.20 -8.41 -7.16
N LEU A 175 7.38 -8.17 -6.63
CA LEU A 175 8.47 -7.55 -7.38
C LEU A 175 9.00 -8.59 -8.40
N SER A 176 8.63 -8.42 -9.67
CA SER A 176 8.96 -9.32 -10.76
C SER A 176 10.30 -8.99 -11.43
N GLY A 177 10.76 -7.75 -11.33
CA GLY A 177 12.02 -7.28 -11.88
C GLY A 177 12.56 -6.05 -11.18
N LYS A 178 13.88 -5.91 -11.17
CA LYS A 178 14.58 -4.79 -10.58
C LYS A 178 15.61 -4.26 -11.57
N ASP A 179 15.84 -2.95 -11.55
CA ASP A 179 16.82 -2.30 -12.41
C ASP A 179 16.59 -2.54 -13.92
N ARG A 180 15.32 -2.69 -14.34
CA ARG A 180 14.97 -2.84 -15.75
C ARG A 180 15.16 -1.51 -16.47
N LEU A 181 15.92 -1.54 -17.58
CA LEU A 181 15.99 -0.42 -18.51
C LEU A 181 14.88 -0.56 -19.54
N VAL A 182 13.97 0.39 -19.59
CA VAL A 182 12.90 0.47 -20.56
C VAL A 182 13.09 1.69 -21.46
N GLU A 183 12.79 1.54 -22.73
CA GLU A 183 12.75 2.66 -23.67
C GLU A 183 11.48 3.46 -23.43
N VAL A 184 11.62 4.77 -23.31
CA VAL A 184 10.50 5.71 -23.12
C VAL A 184 10.45 6.66 -24.31
N SER A 185 9.24 6.86 -24.84
CA SER A 185 8.96 7.83 -25.89
C SER A 185 7.97 8.87 -25.39
N LEU A 186 8.33 10.13 -25.41
CA LEU A 186 7.45 11.24 -25.05
C LEU A 186 6.44 11.56 -26.16
N ASN A 187 6.78 11.28 -27.41
CA ASN A 187 5.97 11.60 -28.58
C ASN A 187 5.34 10.41 -29.28
N GLY A 188 5.53 9.19 -28.73
CA GLY A 188 4.93 7.96 -29.25
C GLY A 188 5.51 7.41 -30.56
N THR A 189 6.58 8.02 -31.11
CA THR A 189 7.14 7.66 -32.42
C THR A 189 8.58 7.19 -32.40
N THR A 190 9.38 7.64 -31.44
CA THR A 190 10.80 7.28 -31.31
C THR A 190 11.15 7.11 -29.83
N SER A 191 12.14 6.27 -29.55
CA SER A 191 12.72 6.17 -28.21
C SER A 191 13.52 7.44 -27.91
N ASP A 192 13.10 8.19 -26.89
CA ASP A 192 13.76 9.46 -26.52
C ASP A 192 14.84 9.23 -25.45
N TYR A 193 14.62 8.26 -24.53
CA TYR A 193 15.57 7.96 -23.46
C TYR A 193 15.29 6.57 -22.83
N TYR A 194 16.20 6.13 -21.96
CA TYR A 194 16.05 4.93 -21.15
C TYR A 194 15.74 5.31 -19.71
N MET A 195 14.74 4.67 -19.14
CA MET A 195 14.38 4.79 -17.73
C MET A 195 14.66 3.50 -16.98
N LYS A 196 15.23 3.62 -15.79
CA LYS A 196 15.43 2.50 -14.87
C LYS A 196 14.21 2.32 -13.99
N VAL A 197 13.58 1.15 -14.04
CA VAL A 197 12.30 0.91 -13.37
C VAL A 197 12.30 -0.39 -12.57
N LEU A 198 11.34 -0.49 -11.65
CA LEU A 198 10.91 -1.73 -11.02
C LEU A 198 9.78 -2.34 -11.87
N GLN A 199 9.75 -3.66 -11.95
CA GLN A 199 8.68 -4.42 -12.60
C GLN A 199 7.87 -5.17 -11.55
N THR A 200 6.56 -5.12 -11.65
CA THR A 200 5.63 -5.86 -10.80
C THR A 200 4.52 -6.47 -11.64
N ASP A 201 3.91 -7.54 -11.15
CA ASP A 201 2.67 -8.11 -11.68
C ASP A 201 1.42 -7.59 -10.93
N THR A 202 1.62 -6.65 -10.00
CA THR A 202 0.52 -5.91 -9.36
C THR A 202 -0.31 -5.22 -10.44
N ALA A 203 -1.63 -5.39 -10.41
CA ALA A 203 -2.52 -4.75 -11.37
C ALA A 203 -2.46 -3.21 -11.20
N LEU A 204 -1.85 -2.54 -12.17
CA LEU A 204 -1.81 -1.09 -12.29
C LEU A 204 -2.69 -0.70 -13.48
N ASN A 205 -3.79 -0.02 -13.20
CA ASN A 205 -4.72 0.47 -14.22
C ASN A 205 -4.53 1.99 -14.41
N PRO A 206 -4.99 2.56 -15.53
CA PRO A 206 -4.94 4.01 -15.72
C PRO A 206 -5.55 4.76 -14.55
N GLY A 207 -4.80 5.72 -13.99
CA GLY A 207 -5.16 6.50 -12.80
C GLY A 207 -4.57 5.99 -11.48
N ASN A 208 -4.02 4.77 -11.45
CA ASN A 208 -3.31 4.24 -10.28
C ASN A 208 -1.98 4.93 -10.07
#